data_faa0645c8f944860057df34ca4e034ff
#
_entry.id   faa0645c8f944860057df34ca4e034ff
#
_cell.length_a   1.000
_cell.length_b   1.000
_cell.length_c   1.000
_cell.angle_alpha   90.00
_cell.angle_beta   90.00
_cell.angle_gamma   90.00
#
_symmetry.space_group_name_H-M   'P 1'
#
loop_
_entity.id
_entity.type
_entity.pdbx_description
1 polymer ?
#
loop_
_entity_poly.entity_id
_entity_poly.type
_entity_poly.pdbx_seq_one_letter_code
_entity_poly.pdbx_strand_id
1 'polypeptide(L)'
;MINIPAGSKPTQEYREEMKKHITNEIKRLTNVCLSNLIEFESYWDDVKIEAETGSFNGALYGEASNELKSIINRHGNQSKTHKDIYFCGGTVHPGGGIPLVLNSAKIVANLIDSKCL
;
A
#
# COMPACT_ATOMS: atom_id res chain seq x y z
N MET A 1 -7.85 5.66 -7.06
CA MET A 1 -6.45 5.24 -6.87
C MET A 1 -5.99 4.55 -8.14
N ILE A 2 -4.82 4.90 -8.66
CA ILE A 2 -4.22 4.27 -9.83
C ILE A 2 -3.15 3.30 -9.34
N ASN A 3 -3.19 2.07 -9.82
CA ASN A 3 -2.16 1.09 -9.50
C ASN A 3 -0.99 1.26 -10.49
N ILE A 4 0.18 1.54 -9.95
CA ILE A 4 1.45 1.59 -10.67
C ILE A 4 2.46 0.67 -9.98
N PRO A 5 3.44 0.12 -10.70
CA PRO A 5 4.50 -0.65 -10.08
C PRO A 5 5.28 0.20 -9.06
N ALA A 6 5.61 -0.40 -7.91
CA ALA A 6 6.41 0.28 -6.89
C ALA A 6 7.76 0.75 -7.47
N GLY A 7 8.20 1.95 -7.10
CA GLY A 7 9.46 2.54 -7.60
C GLY A 7 9.40 3.06 -9.04
N SER A 8 8.21 3.22 -9.62
CA SER A 8 8.02 3.74 -10.98
C SER A 8 8.48 5.17 -11.17
N LYS A 9 8.51 5.97 -10.09
CA LYS A 9 8.90 7.39 -10.07
C LYS A 9 8.26 8.18 -11.22
N PRO A 10 6.92 8.31 -11.24
CA PRO A 10 6.21 8.89 -12.37
C PRO A 10 6.68 10.31 -12.65
N THR A 11 6.84 10.64 -13.93
CA THR A 11 7.20 11.97 -14.37
C THR A 11 6.03 12.95 -14.17
N GLN A 12 6.31 14.25 -14.16
CA GLN A 12 5.27 15.27 -14.10
C GLN A 12 4.29 15.14 -15.28
N GLU A 13 4.80 14.86 -16.47
CA GLU A 13 4.00 14.64 -17.67
C GLU A 13 3.02 13.47 -17.50
N TYR A 14 3.49 12.35 -16.99
CA TYR A 14 2.64 11.19 -16.67
C TYR A 14 1.53 11.52 -15.67
N ARG A 15 1.83 12.30 -14.63
CA ARG A 15 0.83 12.74 -13.65
C ARG A 15 -0.26 13.59 -14.27
N GLU A 16 0.11 14.55 -15.12
CA GLU A 16 -0.84 15.41 -15.83
C GLU A 16 -1.70 14.62 -16.83
N GLU A 17 -1.12 13.66 -17.53
CA GLU A 17 -1.86 12.77 -18.41
C GLU A 17 -2.88 11.92 -17.64
N MET A 18 -2.47 11.33 -16.52
CA MET A 18 -3.36 10.55 -15.66
C MET A 18 -4.49 11.39 -15.05
N LYS A 19 -4.18 12.61 -14.61
CA LYS A 19 -5.19 13.55 -14.13
C LYS A 19 -6.22 13.86 -15.22
N LYS A 20 -5.75 14.15 -16.43
CA LYS A 20 -6.61 14.42 -17.60
C LYS A 20 -7.48 13.20 -17.92
N HIS A 21 -6.91 12.00 -17.89
CA HIS A 21 -7.66 10.77 -18.10
C HIS A 21 -8.78 10.60 -17.06
N ILE A 22 -8.46 10.73 -15.76
CA ILE A 22 -9.44 10.60 -14.68
C ILE A 22 -10.56 11.64 -14.79
N THR A 23 -10.21 12.90 -15.02
CA THR A 23 -11.21 13.97 -15.12
C THR A 23 -12.12 13.78 -16.33
N ASN A 24 -11.61 13.27 -17.44
CA ASN A 24 -12.41 12.93 -18.62
C ASN A 24 -13.34 11.75 -18.37
N GLU A 25 -12.88 10.70 -17.67
CA GLU A 25 -13.72 9.56 -17.32
C GLU A 25 -14.86 9.96 -16.36
N ILE A 26 -14.55 10.79 -15.36
CA ILE A 26 -15.59 11.31 -14.47
C ILE A 26 -16.60 12.16 -15.26
N LYS A 27 -16.15 13.02 -16.14
CA LYS A 27 -17.05 13.80 -17.03
C LYS A 27 -17.91 12.90 -17.89
N ARG A 28 -17.33 11.84 -18.47
CA ARG A 28 -18.06 10.85 -19.28
C ARG A 28 -19.16 10.14 -18.49
N LEU A 29 -18.87 9.74 -17.24
CA LEU A 29 -19.78 8.97 -16.39
C LEU A 29 -20.85 9.82 -15.70
N THR A 30 -20.53 11.06 -15.33
CA THR A 30 -21.39 11.91 -14.49
C THR A 30 -21.94 13.15 -15.20
N ASN A 31 -21.42 13.44 -16.41
CA ASN A 31 -21.63 14.70 -17.13
C ASN A 31 -21.19 15.97 -16.37
N VAL A 32 -20.34 15.81 -15.35
CA VAL A 32 -19.81 16.90 -14.53
C VAL A 32 -18.37 17.23 -14.97
N CYS A 33 -18.10 18.50 -15.21
CA CYS A 33 -16.75 18.99 -15.51
C CYS A 33 -16.05 19.39 -14.21
N LEU A 34 -15.10 18.58 -13.75
CA LEU A 34 -14.39 18.81 -12.49
C LEU A 34 -13.47 20.02 -12.53
N SER A 35 -12.95 20.42 -13.69
CA SER A 35 -11.96 21.51 -13.81
C SER A 35 -12.40 22.82 -13.13
N ASN A 36 -13.70 23.07 -13.09
CA ASN A 36 -14.27 24.29 -12.54
C ASN A 36 -14.72 24.13 -11.05
N LEU A 37 -14.59 22.92 -10.51
CA LEU A 37 -15.06 22.55 -9.16
C LEU A 37 -13.91 22.20 -8.23
N ILE A 38 -12.71 22.00 -8.75
CA ILE A 38 -11.54 21.65 -7.94
C ILE A 38 -11.04 22.90 -7.24
N GLU A 39 -11.20 22.96 -5.92
CA GLU A 39 -10.65 24.00 -5.05
C GLU A 39 -9.24 23.65 -4.55
N PHE A 40 -8.99 22.37 -4.35
CA PHE A 40 -7.71 21.86 -3.87
C PHE A 40 -7.43 20.48 -4.48
N GLU A 41 -6.19 20.23 -4.82
CA GLU A 41 -5.74 18.88 -5.21
C GLU A 41 -4.42 18.52 -4.56
N SER A 42 -4.26 17.25 -4.27
CA SER A 42 -3.01 16.66 -3.82
C SER A 42 -2.87 15.29 -4.46
N TYR A 43 -1.66 14.94 -4.81
CA TYR A 43 -1.35 13.59 -5.27
C TYR A 43 -0.28 12.95 -4.39
N TRP A 44 -0.36 11.64 -4.29
CA TRP A 44 0.60 10.81 -3.60
C TRP A 44 1.13 9.80 -4.60
N ASP A 45 2.37 9.95 -4.96
CA ASP A 45 3.12 8.98 -5.76
C ASP A 45 4.05 8.16 -4.88
N ASP A 46 4.78 7.22 -5.48
CA ASP A 46 5.72 6.36 -4.79
C ASP A 46 6.81 7.15 -4.06
N VAL A 47 7.31 8.23 -4.66
CA VAL A 47 8.34 9.10 -4.03
C VAL A 47 7.80 9.78 -2.78
N LYS A 48 6.59 10.36 -2.87
CA LYS A 48 5.97 11.03 -1.73
C LYS A 48 5.55 10.03 -0.66
N ILE A 49 5.00 8.89 -1.05
CA ILE A 49 4.63 7.82 -0.11
C ILE A 49 5.87 7.33 0.65
N GLU A 50 6.98 7.08 -0.03
CA GLU A 50 8.24 6.67 0.61
C GLU A 50 8.74 7.72 1.59
N ALA A 51 8.76 9.01 1.20
CA ALA A 51 9.22 10.10 2.04
C ALA A 51 8.36 10.29 3.31
N GLU A 52 7.05 10.15 3.21
CA GLU A 52 6.11 10.39 4.30
C GLU A 52 5.91 9.17 5.22
N THR A 53 6.06 7.95 4.68
CA THR A 53 5.73 6.72 5.41
C THR A 53 6.93 5.79 5.66
N GLY A 54 8.07 6.01 4.99
CA GLY A 54 9.21 5.10 5.00
C GLY A 54 8.97 3.80 4.22
N SER A 55 7.88 3.69 3.48
CA SER A 55 7.57 2.49 2.69
C SER A 55 8.52 2.36 1.50
N PHE A 56 9.28 1.29 1.46
CA PHE A 56 10.28 1.05 0.41
C PHE A 56 9.67 1.16 -1.00
N ASN A 57 10.22 2.03 -1.84
CA ASN A 57 9.73 2.35 -3.18
C ASN A 57 8.23 2.71 -3.24
N GLY A 58 7.68 3.30 -2.18
CA GLY A 58 6.27 3.64 -2.10
C GLY A 58 5.30 2.46 -1.98
N ALA A 59 5.80 1.26 -1.71
CA ALA A 59 5.01 0.02 -1.59
C ALA A 59 4.28 -0.04 -0.25
N LEU A 60 3.25 0.77 -0.06
CA LEU A 60 2.53 0.95 1.20
C LEU A 60 1.96 -0.35 1.80
N TYR A 61 1.56 -1.29 0.95
CA TYR A 61 0.97 -2.57 1.35
C TYR A 61 1.89 -3.78 1.08
N GLY A 62 3.16 -3.53 0.75
CA GLY A 62 4.11 -4.58 0.39
C GLY A 62 3.82 -5.19 -0.98
N GLU A 63 4.07 -6.48 -1.13
CA GLU A 63 3.89 -7.19 -2.39
C GLU A 63 2.43 -7.19 -2.86
N ALA A 64 2.23 -6.98 -4.16
CA ALA A 64 0.90 -6.91 -4.75
C ALA A 64 0.15 -8.24 -4.62
N SER A 65 -1.09 -8.20 -4.12
CA SER A 65 -1.94 -9.39 -3.91
C SER A 65 -2.74 -9.77 -5.17
N ASN A 66 -2.19 -9.54 -6.36
CA ASN A 66 -2.88 -9.79 -7.63
C ASN A 66 -2.92 -11.28 -8.01
N GLU A 67 -2.10 -12.10 -7.37
CA GLU A 67 -2.07 -13.54 -7.57
C GLU A 67 -2.27 -14.27 -6.24
N LEU A 68 -2.96 -15.43 -6.28
CA LEU A 68 -3.14 -16.29 -5.09
C LEU A 68 -1.81 -16.66 -4.43
N LYS A 69 -0.75 -16.83 -5.24
CA LYS A 69 0.60 -17.14 -4.74
C LYS A 69 1.20 -16.01 -3.89
N SER A 70 0.96 -14.75 -4.24
CA SER A 70 1.48 -13.61 -3.49
C SER A 70 0.76 -13.41 -2.15
N ILE A 71 -0.50 -13.84 -2.04
CA ILE A 71 -1.24 -13.86 -0.78
C ILE A 71 -0.66 -14.90 0.18
N ILE A 72 -0.33 -16.08 -0.34
CA ILE A 72 0.20 -17.22 0.44
C ILE A 72 1.68 -16.99 0.81
N ASN A 73 2.47 -16.42 -0.09
CA ASN A 73 3.91 -16.20 0.08
C ASN A 73 4.27 -14.90 0.80
N ARG A 74 3.29 -14.19 1.36
CA ARG A 74 3.56 -12.97 2.12
C ARG A 74 4.52 -13.26 3.27
N HIS A 75 5.41 -12.30 3.55
CA HIS A 75 6.38 -12.44 4.64
C HIS A 75 5.70 -12.82 5.96
N GLY A 76 6.22 -13.84 6.63
CA GLY A 76 5.69 -14.30 7.90
C GLY A 76 5.95 -13.31 9.06
N ASN A 77 5.25 -13.53 10.17
CA ASN A 77 5.32 -12.65 11.34
C ASN A 77 6.56 -12.90 12.24
N GLN A 78 7.39 -13.89 11.92
CA GLN A 78 8.64 -14.15 12.62
C GLN A 78 9.79 -14.29 11.64
N SER A 79 10.96 -13.76 11.98
CA SER A 79 12.18 -13.93 11.19
C SER A 79 12.60 -15.40 11.12
N LYS A 80 12.98 -15.85 9.93
CA LYS A 80 13.52 -17.20 9.72
C LYS A 80 14.98 -17.32 10.14
N THR A 81 15.70 -16.20 10.22
CA THR A 81 17.15 -16.14 10.50
C THR A 81 17.46 -15.67 11.91
N HIS A 82 16.56 -14.93 12.56
CA HIS A 82 16.77 -14.37 13.89
C HIS A 82 15.58 -14.73 14.78
N LYS A 83 15.84 -15.47 15.87
CA LYS A 83 14.79 -16.04 16.73
C LYS A 83 13.88 -15.00 17.40
N ASP A 84 14.40 -13.82 17.72
CA ASP A 84 13.70 -12.81 18.52
C ASP A 84 13.28 -11.58 17.72
N ILE A 85 13.26 -11.69 16.39
CA ILE A 85 12.77 -10.64 15.51
C ILE A 85 11.40 -11.03 14.97
N TYR A 86 10.42 -10.16 15.22
CA TYR A 86 9.03 -10.31 14.79
C TYR A 86 8.61 -9.13 13.91
N PHE A 87 7.66 -9.40 13.03
CA PHE A 87 7.12 -8.42 12.10
C PHE A 87 5.60 -8.38 12.20
N CYS A 88 5.03 -7.17 12.34
CA CYS A 88 3.60 -6.96 12.25
C CYS A 88 3.28 -5.74 11.38
N GLY A 89 2.09 -5.73 10.81
CA GLY A 89 1.65 -4.63 9.95
C GLY A 89 1.05 -5.07 8.63
N GLY A 90 0.82 -4.12 7.73
CA GLY A 90 0.14 -4.35 6.46
C GLY A 90 1.01 -5.01 5.39
N THR A 91 2.33 -5.01 5.55
CA THR A 91 3.28 -5.59 4.58
C THR A 91 3.59 -7.06 4.82
N VAL A 92 3.24 -7.58 6.00
CA VAL A 92 3.44 -8.99 6.40
C VAL A 92 2.11 -9.72 6.52
N HIS A 93 2.15 -11.01 6.81
CA HIS A 93 0.95 -11.83 6.99
C HIS A 93 0.07 -11.29 8.14
N PRO A 94 -1.26 -11.25 8.01
CA PRO A 94 -2.07 -11.69 6.87
C PRO A 94 -2.26 -10.65 5.76
N GLY A 95 -1.79 -9.39 5.91
CA GLY A 95 -1.82 -8.40 4.85
C GLY A 95 -2.33 -7.02 5.23
N GLY A 96 -2.63 -6.19 4.23
CA GLY A 96 -3.09 -4.81 4.39
C GLY A 96 -4.58 -4.70 4.74
N GLY A 97 -4.93 -3.54 5.29
CA GLY A 97 -6.27 -3.24 5.81
C GLY A 97 -6.36 -3.36 7.33
N ILE A 98 -7.09 -2.43 7.98
CA ILE A 98 -7.12 -2.30 9.44
C ILE A 98 -7.39 -3.63 10.16
N PRO A 99 -8.40 -4.45 9.79
CA PRO A 99 -8.64 -5.72 10.48
C PRO A 99 -7.47 -6.70 10.37
N LEU A 100 -6.82 -6.76 9.20
CA LEU A 100 -5.70 -7.67 8.96
C LEU A 100 -4.43 -7.22 9.68
N VAL A 101 -4.18 -5.90 9.75
CA VAL A 101 -3.06 -5.33 10.51
C VAL A 101 -3.22 -5.63 12.00
N LEU A 102 -4.42 -5.46 12.57
CA LEU A 102 -4.70 -5.82 13.96
C LEU A 102 -4.52 -7.32 14.22
N ASN A 103 -4.94 -8.17 13.27
CA ASN A 103 -4.72 -9.60 13.36
C ASN A 103 -3.22 -9.96 13.29
N SER A 104 -2.45 -9.27 12.46
CA SER A 104 -0.99 -9.40 12.40
C SER A 104 -0.35 -9.13 13.76
N ALA A 105 -0.75 -8.05 14.44
CA ALA A 105 -0.27 -7.72 15.78
C ALA A 105 -0.65 -8.81 16.82
N LYS A 106 -1.89 -9.34 16.75
CA LYS A 106 -2.34 -10.43 17.63
C LYS A 106 -1.53 -11.70 17.42
N ILE A 107 -1.20 -12.05 16.17
CA ILE A 107 -0.35 -13.21 15.87
C ILE A 107 1.02 -13.04 16.51
N VAL A 108 1.64 -11.86 16.41
CA VAL A 108 2.95 -11.58 17.04
C VAL A 108 2.87 -11.66 18.54
N ALA A 109 1.85 -11.08 19.18
CA ALA A 109 1.66 -11.18 20.62
C ALA A 109 1.59 -12.63 21.09
N ASN A 110 0.79 -13.47 20.44
CA ASN A 110 0.67 -14.90 20.75
C ASN A 110 2.00 -15.65 20.55
N LEU A 111 2.79 -15.30 19.53
CA LEU A 111 4.11 -15.91 19.30
C LEU A 111 5.10 -15.56 20.41
N ILE A 112 5.04 -14.36 20.96
CA ILE A 112 5.89 -13.91 22.07
C ILE A 112 5.44 -14.60 23.36
N ASP A 113 4.16 -14.58 23.68
CA ASP A 113 3.60 -15.19 24.89
C ASP A 113 3.89 -16.70 24.95
N SER A 114 3.79 -17.41 23.81
CA SER A 114 4.10 -18.85 23.75
C SER A 114 5.56 -19.20 24.02
N LYS A 115 6.47 -18.23 23.98
CA LYS A 115 7.89 -18.41 24.30
C LYS A 115 8.23 -18.06 25.75
N CYS A 116 7.36 -17.34 26.42
CA CYS A 116 7.54 -16.96 27.83
C CYS A 116 7.03 -18.03 28.81
N LEU A 117 6.41 -19.11 28.30
CA LEU A 117 5.98 -20.29 29.04
C LEU A 117 6.96 -21.44 28.84
#